data_77ecbe9e623476ac6fd8d1d469b032c5
#
_entry.id   77ecbe9e623476ac6fd8d1d469b032c5
#
_cell.length_a   1.000
_cell.length_b   1.000
_cell.length_c   1.000
_cell.angle_alpha   90.00
_cell.angle_beta   90.00
_cell.angle_gamma   90.00
#
_symmetry.space_group_name_H-M   'P 1'
#
loop_
_entity.id
_entity.type
_entity.pdbx_description
1 polymer ?
#
loop_
_entity_poly.entity_id
_entity_poly.type
_entity_poly.pdbx_seq_one_letter_code
_entity_poly.pdbx_strand_id
1 'polypeptide(L)'
;MARNKRNLILLVLTVWLAQTGCMATEPEVNVAQLTSKPKAYVGSEECKTCHLEHYDSWKMTLHSRMMVDAKANQDAIITELDPAAIRADLEKIKDSLKLPPDQFFIPKPEEVLYTIGSQWKQRYLVEKNGMLVMAPVQFNTDTGRWVNYNEDKWDKNSWIVKCGGCHATGVDLEKGTFEPAVGCEACHGPGSWHVALPKSALFEKRETVVNPAKLTPGVAVQICGSCHNRGKATKHDKAEWPVGYMPGKALETYFKSTSYAAGDKQHLYGNEFSKAHHQQYIDWKLSKHYMEGVSCTSCHYVHQLGVSDTRLQTREAGSKQCLSCHTQLNQNLAHSIHSHANCVGCHMPRVVKSAESGDLHSHVFKPLLPKETLANSAIPNSCQTCHKHKDTDLAELQKQYDALARMPKPMGQTIGFINDVRGAQ
;
A
#
# COMPACT_ATOMS: atom_id res chain seq x y z
N MET A 1 -14.13 -20.70 80.41
CA MET A 1 -13.66 -20.68 79.02
C MET A 1 -14.72 -20.11 78.08
N ALA A 2 -14.93 -18.82 78.07
CA ALA A 2 -15.87 -18.15 77.20
C ALA A 2 -15.51 -16.66 77.07
N ARG A 3 -14.40 -16.31 76.40
CA ARG A 3 -13.99 -14.90 76.30
C ARG A 3 -13.25 -14.54 74.98
N ASN A 4 -13.29 -15.40 73.96
CA ASN A 4 -12.51 -15.08 72.73
C ASN A 4 -13.30 -15.10 71.40
N LYS A 5 -14.63 -15.17 71.42
CA LYS A 5 -15.43 -15.15 70.18
C LYS A 5 -16.03 -13.78 69.79
N ARG A 6 -15.97 -12.78 70.66
CA ARG A 6 -16.56 -11.45 70.35
C ARG A 6 -15.61 -10.50 69.62
N ASN A 7 -14.30 -10.66 69.76
CA ASN A 7 -13.33 -9.75 69.13
C ASN A 7 -12.99 -10.12 67.65
N LEU A 8 -13.32 -11.36 67.24
CA LEU A 8 -13.04 -11.79 65.86
C LEU A 8 -14.09 -11.29 64.85
N ILE A 9 -15.31 -11.07 65.31
CA ILE A 9 -16.41 -10.60 64.44
C ILE A 9 -16.32 -9.07 64.18
N LEU A 10 -15.78 -8.30 65.12
CA LEU A 10 -15.56 -6.85 64.89
C LEU A 10 -14.41 -6.55 63.95
N LEU A 11 -13.37 -7.43 63.90
CA LEU A 11 -12.22 -7.21 63.00
C LEU A 11 -12.55 -7.55 61.54
N VAL A 12 -13.47 -8.47 61.28
CA VAL A 12 -13.90 -8.82 59.90
C VAL A 12 -14.85 -7.77 59.34
N LEU A 13 -15.64 -7.09 60.13
CA LEU A 13 -16.55 -6.01 59.69
C LEU A 13 -15.77 -4.70 59.40
N THR A 14 -14.67 -4.44 60.05
CA THR A 14 -13.85 -3.22 59.78
C THR A 14 -12.95 -3.38 58.54
N VAL A 15 -12.58 -4.59 58.12
CA VAL A 15 -11.83 -4.82 56.88
C VAL A 15 -12.74 -4.72 55.64
N TRP A 16 -14.05 -5.00 55.76
CA TRP A 16 -14.99 -4.87 54.66
C TRP A 16 -15.43 -3.43 54.32
N LEU A 17 -15.30 -2.51 55.25
CA LEU A 17 -15.64 -1.09 55.03
C LEU A 17 -14.49 -0.24 54.45
N ALA A 18 -13.27 -0.79 54.36
CA ALA A 18 -12.13 -0.10 53.83
C ALA A 18 -11.86 -0.38 52.32
N GLN A 19 -12.69 -1.20 51.66
CA GLN A 19 -12.57 -1.50 50.21
C GLN A 19 -13.60 -0.79 49.32
N THR A 20 -14.34 0.18 49.84
CA THR A 20 -14.96 1.18 48.96
C THR A 20 -13.92 2.23 48.54
N GLY A 21 -12.82 1.72 47.93
CA GLY A 21 -11.89 2.56 47.21
C GLY A 21 -12.65 3.28 46.11
N CYS A 22 -12.47 4.58 46.00
CA CYS A 22 -12.96 5.44 44.95
C CYS A 22 -12.87 4.75 43.59
N MET A 23 -13.97 4.14 43.14
CA MET A 23 -14.16 3.99 41.71
C MET A 23 -14.29 5.43 41.20
N ALA A 24 -13.22 5.96 40.67
CA ALA A 24 -13.28 7.18 39.89
C ALA A 24 -14.31 6.92 38.81
N THR A 25 -15.49 7.51 38.95
CA THR A 25 -16.53 7.45 37.92
C THR A 25 -15.96 8.10 36.70
N GLU A 26 -15.81 7.34 35.61
CA GLU A 26 -15.42 7.93 34.32
C GLU A 26 -16.38 9.10 34.04
N PRO A 27 -15.87 10.24 33.56
CA PRO A 27 -16.73 11.39 33.31
C PRO A 27 -17.82 11.01 32.31
N GLU A 28 -19.06 11.33 32.65
CA GLU A 28 -20.21 11.13 31.77
C GLU A 28 -20.05 12.00 30.51
N VAL A 29 -19.82 11.37 29.34
CA VAL A 29 -19.68 12.08 28.07
C VAL A 29 -21.07 12.25 27.45
N ASN A 30 -21.47 13.50 27.22
CA ASN A 30 -22.67 13.78 26.45
C ASN A 30 -22.44 13.48 24.96
N VAL A 31 -22.87 12.30 24.53
CA VAL A 31 -22.69 11.80 23.14
C VAL A 31 -23.33 12.75 22.13
N ALA A 32 -24.49 13.32 22.41
CA ALA A 32 -25.15 14.26 21.49
C ALA A 32 -24.32 15.54 21.31
N GLN A 33 -23.73 16.06 22.38
CA GLN A 33 -22.83 17.21 22.30
C GLN A 33 -21.53 16.86 21.57
N LEU A 34 -20.98 15.67 21.78
CA LEU A 34 -19.79 15.19 21.08
C LEU A 34 -20.04 15.08 19.58
N THR A 35 -21.13 14.45 19.19
CA THR A 35 -21.46 14.20 17.78
C THR A 35 -21.99 15.43 17.03
N SER A 36 -22.32 16.50 17.74
CA SER A 36 -22.67 17.79 17.12
C SER A 36 -21.46 18.51 16.48
N LYS A 37 -20.24 18.15 16.90
CA LYS A 37 -18.99 18.70 16.34
C LYS A 37 -18.52 17.86 15.14
N PRO A 38 -17.89 18.47 14.12
CA PRO A 38 -17.26 17.72 13.05
C PRO A 38 -16.20 16.75 13.59
N LYS A 39 -16.08 15.58 12.98
CA LYS A 39 -14.97 14.66 13.28
C LYS A 39 -13.65 15.28 12.83
N ALA A 40 -12.62 15.14 13.66
CA ALA A 40 -11.27 15.59 13.37
C ALA A 40 -10.28 14.41 13.45
N TYR A 41 -9.19 14.51 12.71
CA TYR A 41 -8.07 13.60 12.81
C TYR A 41 -7.30 13.90 14.10
N VAL A 42 -6.84 12.87 14.79
CA VAL A 42 -6.13 12.98 16.09
C VAL A 42 -4.70 12.44 16.01
N GLY A 43 -4.37 11.72 14.97
CA GLY A 43 -3.06 11.10 14.77
C GLY A 43 -2.94 9.69 15.38
N SER A 44 -2.05 8.90 14.81
CA SER A 44 -1.86 7.49 15.19
C SER A 44 -1.33 7.31 16.61
N GLU A 45 -0.62 8.28 17.17
CA GLU A 45 -0.12 8.24 18.55
C GLU A 45 -1.26 8.20 19.58
N GLU A 46 -2.37 8.86 19.32
CA GLU A 46 -3.55 8.78 20.19
C GLU A 46 -4.15 7.37 20.23
N CYS A 47 -4.10 6.66 19.10
CA CYS A 47 -4.59 5.28 18.99
C CYS A 47 -3.74 4.30 19.82
N LYS A 48 -2.43 4.56 19.91
CA LYS A 48 -1.45 3.77 20.65
C LYS A 48 -1.84 3.57 22.12
N THR A 49 -2.45 4.58 22.74
CA THR A 49 -2.79 4.55 24.17
C THR A 49 -3.71 3.38 24.55
N CYS A 50 -4.52 2.87 23.59
CA CYS A 50 -5.43 1.76 23.79
C CYS A 50 -5.15 0.57 22.86
N HIS A 51 -4.49 0.79 21.73
CA HIS A 51 -4.24 -0.21 20.68
C HIS A 51 -2.74 -0.44 20.46
N LEU A 52 -1.96 -0.57 21.54
CA LEU A 52 -0.49 -0.66 21.51
C LEU A 52 0.00 -1.79 20.59
N GLU A 53 -0.56 -2.98 20.69
CA GLU A 53 -0.16 -4.14 19.87
C GLU A 53 -0.33 -3.86 18.36
N HIS A 54 -1.46 -3.30 17.95
CA HIS A 54 -1.70 -2.91 16.57
C HIS A 54 -0.79 -1.77 16.12
N TYR A 55 -0.54 -0.81 17.01
CA TYR A 55 0.36 0.30 16.73
C TYR A 55 1.79 -0.19 16.48
N ASP A 56 2.34 -1.01 17.38
CA ASP A 56 3.71 -1.51 17.29
C ASP A 56 3.91 -2.39 16.05
N SER A 57 2.95 -3.26 15.74
CA SER A 57 3.02 -4.09 14.53
C SER A 57 2.86 -3.26 13.24
N TRP A 58 1.95 -2.27 13.20
CA TRP A 58 1.81 -1.34 12.08
C TRP A 58 3.08 -0.51 11.85
N LYS A 59 3.76 -0.10 12.89
CA LYS A 59 5.01 0.69 12.84
C LYS A 59 6.13 0.00 12.04
N MET A 60 6.07 -1.32 11.90
CA MET A 60 7.01 -2.12 11.11
C MET A 60 6.67 -2.16 9.61
N THR A 61 5.45 -1.78 9.22
CA THR A 61 4.95 -1.89 7.83
C THR A 61 5.46 -0.78 6.92
N LEU A 62 5.36 -0.98 5.60
CA LEU A 62 5.66 0.07 4.61
C LEU A 62 4.67 1.23 4.68
N HIS A 63 3.42 1.01 5.12
CA HIS A 63 2.45 2.07 5.30
C HIS A 63 2.92 3.12 6.29
N SER A 64 3.42 2.71 7.46
CA SER A 64 3.96 3.62 8.48
C SER A 64 5.28 4.29 8.07
N ARG A 65 5.98 3.74 7.07
CA ARG A 65 7.27 4.23 6.57
C ARG A 65 7.18 4.85 5.18
N MET A 66 5.95 5.02 4.67
CA MET A 66 5.74 5.61 3.35
C MET A 66 6.29 7.04 3.25
N MET A 67 6.19 7.79 4.34
CA MET A 67 6.71 9.14 4.49
C MET A 67 7.34 9.28 5.88
N VAL A 68 8.59 9.72 5.94
CA VAL A 68 9.33 9.89 7.21
C VAL A 68 9.85 11.31 7.32
N ASP A 69 9.67 11.92 8.48
CA ASP A 69 10.23 13.22 8.81
C ASP A 69 11.75 13.12 8.91
N ALA A 70 12.46 13.70 7.95
CA ALA A 70 13.91 13.67 7.87
C ALA A 70 14.58 14.65 8.84
N LYS A 71 13.83 15.64 9.36
CA LYS A 71 14.34 16.55 10.40
C LYS A 71 14.38 15.86 11.76
N ALA A 72 13.37 15.05 12.05
CA ALA A 72 13.32 14.24 13.27
C ALA A 72 14.20 12.98 13.19
N ASN A 73 14.43 12.45 11.99
CA ASN A 73 15.20 11.23 11.75
C ASN A 73 16.01 11.35 10.45
N GLN A 74 17.26 11.75 10.55
CA GLN A 74 18.13 11.87 9.37
C GLN A 74 18.51 10.51 8.74
N ASP A 75 18.50 9.41 9.50
CA ASP A 75 18.73 8.05 8.99
C ASP A 75 17.62 7.60 8.04
N ALA A 76 16.54 8.37 7.94
CA ALA A 76 15.51 8.13 6.92
C ALA A 76 16.02 8.37 5.49
N ILE A 77 17.10 9.12 5.31
CA ILE A 77 17.78 9.30 4.02
C ILE A 77 18.71 8.09 3.82
N ILE A 78 18.30 7.15 2.95
CA ILE A 78 18.94 5.83 2.81
C ILE A 78 20.26 5.83 2.00
N THR A 79 20.63 6.97 1.41
CA THR A 79 21.85 7.10 0.62
C THR A 79 22.38 8.53 0.68
N GLU A 80 23.67 8.71 0.43
CA GLU A 80 24.28 10.04 0.37
C GLU A 80 23.71 10.87 -0.79
N LEU A 81 23.38 12.12 -0.51
CA LEU A 81 22.98 13.12 -1.50
C LEU A 81 24.21 13.83 -2.06
N ASP A 82 25.16 13.03 -2.60
CA ASP A 82 26.38 13.57 -3.24
C ASP A 82 26.07 14.12 -4.64
N PRO A 83 26.22 15.42 -4.88
CA PRO A 83 25.94 16.03 -6.16
C PRO A 83 26.78 15.47 -7.32
N ALA A 84 28.03 15.05 -7.06
CA ALA A 84 28.91 14.52 -8.09
C ALA A 84 28.43 13.13 -8.54
N ALA A 85 28.13 12.25 -7.59
CA ALA A 85 27.60 10.91 -7.87
C ALA A 85 26.23 10.97 -8.56
N ILE A 86 25.34 11.85 -8.09
CA ILE A 86 24.01 12.05 -8.68
C ILE A 86 24.13 12.50 -10.15
N ARG A 87 24.96 13.52 -10.45
CA ARG A 87 25.17 14.00 -11.82
C ARG A 87 25.83 12.95 -12.72
N ALA A 88 26.75 12.16 -12.17
CA ALA A 88 27.39 11.07 -12.93
C ALA A 88 26.37 9.99 -13.36
N ASP A 89 25.38 9.68 -12.50
CA ASP A 89 24.31 8.76 -12.87
C ASP A 89 23.32 9.38 -13.87
N LEU A 90 22.97 10.65 -13.70
CA LEU A 90 22.11 11.38 -14.65
C LEU A 90 22.76 11.49 -16.04
N GLU A 91 24.09 11.65 -16.12
CA GLU A 91 24.82 11.69 -17.40
C GLU A 91 24.66 10.41 -18.20
N LYS A 92 24.55 9.23 -17.53
CA LYS A 92 24.33 7.94 -18.19
C LYS A 92 22.97 7.84 -18.91
N ILE A 93 22.01 8.70 -18.54
CA ILE A 93 20.65 8.71 -19.08
C ILE A 93 20.30 10.05 -19.75
N LYS A 94 21.28 10.91 -20.03
CA LYS A 94 21.08 12.28 -20.50
C LYS A 94 20.15 12.42 -21.70
N ASP A 95 20.20 11.48 -22.62
CA ASP A 95 19.37 11.49 -23.84
C ASP A 95 17.87 11.35 -23.54
N SER A 96 17.51 10.88 -22.34
CA SER A 96 16.14 10.76 -21.87
C SER A 96 15.68 11.91 -20.98
N LEU A 97 16.59 12.82 -20.62
CA LEU A 97 16.31 13.94 -19.72
C LEU A 97 15.76 15.15 -20.49
N LYS A 98 14.96 15.95 -19.80
CA LYS A 98 14.45 17.23 -20.33
C LYS A 98 15.32 18.42 -19.97
N LEU A 99 16.19 18.26 -18.97
CA LEU A 99 17.18 19.23 -18.54
C LEU A 99 18.56 18.57 -18.53
N PRO A 100 19.63 19.29 -18.86
CA PRO A 100 20.99 18.77 -18.70
C PRO A 100 21.32 18.51 -17.23
N PRO A 101 22.14 17.49 -16.91
CA PRO A 101 22.44 17.05 -15.54
C PRO A 101 22.95 18.15 -14.59
N ASP A 102 23.68 19.14 -15.12
CA ASP A 102 24.22 20.28 -14.36
C ASP A 102 23.14 21.26 -13.88
N GLN A 103 21.96 21.27 -14.52
CA GLN A 103 20.82 22.11 -14.14
C GLN A 103 19.89 21.46 -13.12
N PHE A 104 20.12 20.24 -12.73
CA PHE A 104 19.30 19.59 -11.71
C PHE A 104 19.51 20.22 -10.34
N PHE A 105 18.42 20.53 -9.66
CA PHE A 105 18.43 20.81 -8.23
C PHE A 105 18.69 19.50 -7.47
N ILE A 106 19.76 19.47 -6.69
CA ILE A 106 20.09 18.37 -5.80
C ILE A 106 20.02 18.91 -4.37
N PRO A 107 19.08 18.41 -3.55
CA PRO A 107 18.94 18.91 -2.20
C PRO A 107 20.14 18.49 -1.34
N LYS A 108 20.53 19.34 -0.42
CA LYS A 108 21.40 18.95 0.69
C LYS A 108 20.59 18.17 1.74
N PRO A 109 21.21 17.31 2.55
CA PRO A 109 20.48 16.55 3.58
C PRO A 109 19.67 17.44 4.52
N GLU A 110 20.18 18.59 4.89
CA GLU A 110 19.50 19.56 5.74
C GLU A 110 18.33 20.30 5.07
N GLU A 111 18.19 20.26 3.76
CA GLU A 111 17.05 20.82 3.03
C GLU A 111 15.90 19.82 2.89
N VAL A 112 16.17 18.53 3.13
CA VAL A 112 15.14 17.49 3.06
C VAL A 112 14.25 17.59 4.30
N LEU A 113 12.95 17.81 4.08
CA LEU A 113 11.93 17.81 5.13
C LEU A 113 11.38 16.40 5.38
N TYR A 114 11.09 15.68 4.30
CA TYR A 114 10.58 14.33 4.36
C TYR A 114 11.19 13.44 3.28
N THR A 115 11.37 12.17 3.60
CA THR A 115 11.62 11.13 2.60
C THR A 115 10.34 10.41 2.23
N ILE A 116 10.19 9.98 0.97
CA ILE A 116 9.05 9.23 0.46
C ILE A 116 9.52 7.89 -0.11
N GLY A 117 9.06 6.80 0.51
CA GLY A 117 9.40 5.44 0.12
C GLY A 117 10.79 5.00 0.55
N SER A 118 11.02 3.68 0.52
CA SER A 118 12.30 3.07 0.92
C SER A 118 12.52 1.68 0.31
N GLN A 119 11.54 1.11 -0.42
CA GLN A 119 11.60 -0.27 -0.90
C GLN A 119 12.06 -0.39 -2.35
N TRP A 120 11.49 0.40 -3.25
CA TRP A 120 11.84 0.38 -4.69
C TRP A 120 12.57 1.64 -5.12
N LYS A 121 12.26 2.73 -4.45
CA LYS A 121 12.86 4.05 -4.67
C LYS A 121 12.67 4.91 -3.45
N GLN A 122 13.53 5.92 -3.32
CA GLN A 122 13.34 6.99 -2.36
C GLN A 122 13.32 8.34 -3.08
N ARG A 123 12.43 9.23 -2.64
CA ARG A 123 12.28 10.61 -3.08
C ARG A 123 12.38 11.55 -1.90
N TYR A 124 12.66 12.81 -2.17
CA TYR A 124 12.97 13.82 -1.17
C TYR A 124 12.03 15.01 -1.31
N LEU A 125 11.34 15.35 -0.23
CA LEU A 125 10.53 16.57 -0.16
C LEU A 125 11.32 17.70 0.42
N VAL A 126 11.27 18.84 -0.26
CA VAL A 126 11.89 20.09 0.14
C VAL A 126 10.87 21.22 0.08
N GLU A 127 11.16 22.33 0.75
CA GLU A 127 10.39 23.55 0.57
C GLU A 127 10.96 24.39 -0.57
N LYS A 128 10.10 24.85 -1.46
CA LYS A 128 10.44 25.80 -2.51
C LYS A 128 9.32 26.81 -2.69
N ASN A 129 9.64 28.09 -2.59
CA ASN A 129 8.67 29.19 -2.72
C ASN A 129 7.42 29.04 -1.84
N GLY A 130 7.61 28.61 -0.57
CA GLY A 130 6.51 28.38 0.37
C GLY A 130 5.67 27.12 0.08
N MET A 131 6.09 26.26 -0.84
CA MET A 131 5.42 25.01 -1.16
C MET A 131 6.28 23.81 -0.83
N LEU A 132 5.65 22.75 -0.33
CA LEU A 132 6.27 21.44 -0.22
C LEU A 132 6.27 20.79 -1.61
N VAL A 133 7.46 20.51 -2.15
CA VAL A 133 7.66 19.96 -3.51
C VAL A 133 8.60 18.77 -3.49
N MET A 134 8.49 17.93 -4.52
CA MET A 134 9.35 16.76 -4.71
C MET A 134 10.61 17.17 -5.47
N ALA A 135 11.78 16.94 -4.91
CA ALA A 135 13.06 17.18 -5.61
C ALA A 135 13.12 16.40 -6.95
N PRO A 136 13.83 16.95 -7.97
CA PRO A 136 13.84 16.36 -9.31
C PRO A 136 14.72 15.12 -9.44
N VAL A 137 15.22 14.58 -8.35
CA VAL A 137 16.06 13.37 -8.30
C VAL A 137 15.40 12.33 -7.39
N GLN A 138 15.58 11.06 -7.74
CA GLN A 138 15.14 9.93 -6.92
C GLN A 138 16.20 8.82 -6.95
N PHE A 139 16.34 8.12 -5.85
CA PHE A 139 17.23 6.96 -5.75
C PHE A 139 16.44 5.68 -6.04
N ASN A 140 16.91 4.87 -6.97
CA ASN A 140 16.36 3.54 -7.23
C ASN A 140 17.12 2.53 -6.37
N THR A 141 16.42 1.87 -5.46
CA THR A 141 17.02 0.95 -4.48
C THR A 141 17.45 -0.38 -5.09
N ASP A 142 16.78 -0.85 -6.16
CA ASP A 142 17.11 -2.11 -6.81
C ASP A 142 18.41 -2.01 -7.63
N THR A 143 18.65 -0.88 -8.27
CA THR A 143 19.81 -0.66 -9.14
C THR A 143 20.94 0.12 -8.48
N GLY A 144 20.69 0.69 -7.29
CA GLY A 144 21.63 1.54 -6.59
C GLY A 144 21.97 2.84 -7.34
N ARG A 145 21.06 3.31 -8.22
CA ARG A 145 21.32 4.44 -9.12
C ARG A 145 20.35 5.59 -8.89
N TRP A 146 20.85 6.78 -9.17
CA TRP A 146 20.05 7.99 -9.23
C TRP A 146 19.41 8.15 -10.61
N VAL A 147 18.15 8.56 -10.63
CA VAL A 147 17.39 8.87 -11.84
C VAL A 147 16.58 10.14 -11.65
N ASN A 148 16.12 10.72 -12.76
CA ASN A 148 15.32 11.94 -12.77
C ASN A 148 13.89 11.74 -12.25
N TYR A 149 13.27 12.83 -11.83
CA TYR A 149 11.84 12.89 -11.50
C TYR A 149 11.24 14.25 -11.85
N ASN A 150 10.48 14.34 -12.94
CA ASN A 150 9.75 15.56 -13.35
C ASN A 150 10.60 16.85 -13.34
N GLU A 151 11.84 16.77 -13.75
CA GLU A 151 12.88 17.77 -13.59
C GLU A 151 12.53 19.15 -14.18
N ASP A 152 11.69 19.18 -15.22
CA ASP A 152 11.22 20.41 -15.89
C ASP A 152 10.09 21.15 -15.16
N LYS A 153 9.48 20.52 -14.16
CA LYS A 153 8.29 21.05 -13.43
C LYS A 153 8.28 20.73 -11.94
N TRP A 154 9.38 20.24 -11.41
CA TRP A 154 9.44 19.75 -10.03
C TRP A 154 9.01 20.80 -8.99
N ASP A 155 9.32 22.08 -9.21
CA ASP A 155 9.02 23.22 -8.34
C ASP A 155 7.64 23.88 -8.59
N LYS A 156 6.86 23.37 -9.55
CA LYS A 156 5.57 23.96 -9.97
C LYS A 156 4.37 23.24 -9.37
N ASN A 157 4.56 22.08 -8.80
CA ASN A 157 3.49 21.23 -8.30
C ASN A 157 3.55 21.05 -6.80
N SER A 158 2.58 21.57 -6.08
CA SER A 158 2.42 21.31 -4.65
C SER A 158 2.24 19.82 -4.40
N TRP A 159 3.15 19.25 -3.58
CA TRP A 159 3.10 17.84 -3.22
C TRP A 159 1.82 17.47 -2.47
N ILE A 160 1.36 18.33 -1.57
CA ILE A 160 0.15 18.07 -0.78
C ILE A 160 -1.08 17.90 -1.68
N VAL A 161 -1.17 18.70 -2.76
CA VAL A 161 -2.27 18.63 -3.72
C VAL A 161 -2.17 17.40 -4.61
N LYS A 162 -0.95 17.04 -5.07
CA LYS A 162 -0.76 15.94 -6.03
C LYS A 162 -0.65 14.57 -5.37
N CYS A 163 -0.04 14.49 -4.20
CA CYS A 163 0.43 13.24 -3.63
C CYS A 163 -0.06 13.01 -2.18
N GLY A 164 -0.39 14.10 -1.47
CA GLY A 164 -0.59 14.09 -0.02
C GLY A 164 -1.58 13.03 0.45
N GLY A 165 -2.76 12.93 -0.16
CA GLY A 165 -3.80 12.03 0.32
C GLY A 165 -3.50 10.52 0.20
N CYS A 166 -2.45 10.12 -0.55
CA CYS A 166 -2.01 8.73 -0.62
C CYS A 166 -0.75 8.47 0.22
N HIS A 167 0.01 9.52 0.56
CA HIS A 167 1.29 9.42 1.25
C HIS A 167 1.25 9.96 2.69
N ALA A 168 0.14 10.59 3.06
CA ALA A 168 -0.09 11.14 4.39
C ALA A 168 -1.55 10.90 4.82
N THR A 169 -1.85 11.12 6.09
CA THR A 169 -3.17 10.92 6.69
C THR A 169 -3.77 12.24 7.12
N GLY A 170 -5.10 12.39 7.00
CA GLY A 170 -5.81 13.57 7.47
C GLY A 170 -5.41 14.88 6.78
N VAL A 171 -5.11 14.82 5.48
CA VAL A 171 -4.65 15.97 4.71
C VAL A 171 -5.72 17.07 4.66
N ASP A 172 -5.38 18.22 5.23
CA ASP A 172 -6.15 19.46 5.13
C ASP A 172 -5.47 20.39 4.12
N LEU A 173 -6.08 20.54 2.95
CA LEU A 173 -5.52 21.36 1.85
C LEU A 173 -5.55 22.86 2.13
N GLU A 174 -6.45 23.34 3.01
CA GLU A 174 -6.58 24.76 3.34
C GLU A 174 -5.52 25.15 4.37
N LYS A 175 -5.30 24.31 5.39
CA LYS A 175 -4.31 24.56 6.45
C LYS A 175 -2.91 24.07 6.08
N GLY A 176 -2.79 23.19 5.07
CA GLY A 176 -1.52 22.55 4.72
C GLY A 176 -1.04 21.53 5.75
N THR A 177 -1.92 21.00 6.60
CA THR A 177 -1.57 20.06 7.69
C THR A 177 -1.88 18.61 7.33
N PHE A 178 -1.13 17.69 7.88
CA PHE A 178 -1.28 16.24 7.70
C PHE A 178 -0.47 15.48 8.76
N GLU A 179 -0.81 14.22 8.99
CA GLU A 179 0.06 13.25 9.66
C GLU A 179 0.94 12.59 8.59
N PRO A 180 2.28 12.55 8.73
CA PRO A 180 3.16 11.82 7.80
C PRO A 180 2.84 10.33 7.76
N ALA A 181 2.95 9.73 6.59
CA ALA A 181 2.66 8.32 6.31
C ALA A 181 1.17 7.92 6.34
N VAL A 182 0.91 6.65 6.08
CA VAL A 182 -0.44 6.07 6.09
C VAL A 182 -0.72 5.55 7.49
N GLY A 183 -1.33 6.39 8.32
CA GLY A 183 -1.68 6.13 9.70
C GLY A 183 -3.00 5.39 9.88
N CYS A 184 -3.39 5.18 11.14
CA CYS A 184 -4.58 4.45 11.50
C CYS A 184 -5.84 5.04 10.85
N GLU A 185 -5.98 6.35 10.90
CA GLU A 185 -7.16 7.07 10.45
C GLU A 185 -7.32 7.13 8.92
N ALA A 186 -6.28 6.77 8.15
CA ALA A 186 -6.40 6.60 6.70
C ALA A 186 -7.38 5.48 6.32
N CYS A 187 -7.48 4.44 7.17
CA CYS A 187 -8.36 3.29 6.97
C CYS A 187 -9.58 3.30 7.89
N HIS A 188 -9.46 3.89 9.08
CA HIS A 188 -10.51 3.90 10.09
C HIS A 188 -11.33 5.20 10.13
N GLY A 189 -10.88 6.24 9.46
CA GLY A 189 -11.49 7.58 9.49
C GLY A 189 -11.14 8.36 10.76
N PRO A 190 -11.55 9.65 10.83
CA PRO A 190 -11.19 10.56 11.92
C PRO A 190 -11.65 10.07 13.29
N GLY A 191 -10.71 10.03 14.25
CA GLY A 191 -10.86 9.39 15.56
C GLY A 191 -11.33 10.28 16.70
N SER A 192 -11.54 11.59 16.51
CA SER A 192 -11.80 12.51 17.62
C SER A 192 -12.98 12.11 18.49
N TRP A 193 -14.07 11.62 17.91
CA TRP A 193 -15.21 11.12 18.69
C TRP A 193 -14.87 9.82 19.43
N HIS A 194 -14.09 8.96 18.79
CA HIS A 194 -13.69 7.68 19.35
C HIS A 194 -12.83 7.85 20.61
N VAL A 195 -11.85 8.72 20.58
CA VAL A 195 -10.95 8.93 21.71
C VAL A 195 -11.61 9.70 22.85
N ALA A 196 -12.59 10.56 22.55
CA ALA A 196 -13.32 11.33 23.53
C ALA A 196 -14.31 10.49 24.37
N LEU A 197 -14.72 9.33 23.88
CA LEU A 197 -15.63 8.43 24.63
C LEU A 197 -14.87 7.63 25.69
N PRO A 198 -15.44 7.38 26.88
CA PRO A 198 -14.83 6.56 27.92
C PRO A 198 -14.63 5.11 27.44
N LYS A 199 -13.67 4.39 28.04
CA LYS A 199 -13.37 2.99 27.65
C LYS A 199 -14.56 2.05 27.83
N SER A 200 -15.44 2.35 28.78
CA SER A 200 -16.67 1.60 29.07
C SER A 200 -17.74 1.72 27.99
N ALA A 201 -17.75 2.79 27.18
CA ALA A 201 -18.73 3.04 26.11
C ALA A 201 -18.45 2.20 24.85
N LEU A 202 -18.48 0.88 24.96
CA LEU A 202 -18.03 -0.04 23.90
C LEU A 202 -18.91 0.01 22.64
N PHE A 203 -20.21 0.21 22.78
CA PHE A 203 -21.13 0.28 21.65
C PHE A 203 -20.96 1.58 20.89
N GLU A 204 -20.97 2.70 21.59
CA GLU A 204 -20.82 4.03 21.04
C GLU A 204 -19.46 4.17 20.33
N LYS A 205 -18.38 3.67 20.95
CA LYS A 205 -17.04 3.66 20.34
C LYS A 205 -17.02 2.94 18.98
N ARG A 206 -17.71 1.80 18.85
CA ARG A 206 -17.76 1.03 17.61
C ARG A 206 -18.41 1.78 16.46
N GLU A 207 -19.31 2.72 16.74
CA GLU A 207 -20.01 3.53 15.74
C GLU A 207 -19.22 4.79 15.34
N THR A 208 -18.17 5.11 16.08
CA THR A 208 -17.42 6.36 15.85
C THR A 208 -16.28 6.24 14.85
N VAL A 209 -15.78 5.03 14.59
CA VAL A 209 -14.74 4.75 13.56
C VAL A 209 -15.18 3.55 12.71
N VAL A 210 -14.64 3.49 11.49
CA VAL A 210 -14.91 2.38 10.58
C VAL A 210 -14.02 1.18 10.96
N ASN A 211 -14.62 -0.01 11.03
CA ASN A 211 -13.87 -1.25 11.06
C ASN A 211 -13.97 -1.92 9.67
N PRO A 212 -12.93 -1.88 8.84
CA PRO A 212 -12.96 -2.42 7.49
C PRO A 212 -13.34 -3.90 7.41
N ALA A 213 -12.99 -4.69 8.44
CA ALA A 213 -13.34 -6.12 8.50
C ALA A 213 -14.85 -6.40 8.67
N LYS A 214 -15.64 -5.38 9.04
CA LYS A 214 -17.10 -5.47 9.18
C LYS A 214 -17.86 -4.92 7.98
N LEU A 215 -17.17 -4.36 7.01
CA LEU A 215 -17.74 -3.90 5.76
C LEU A 215 -17.90 -5.07 4.79
N THR A 216 -18.83 -4.95 3.85
CA THR A 216 -18.89 -5.88 2.73
C THR A 216 -17.60 -5.81 1.91
N PRO A 217 -17.13 -6.90 1.29
CA PRO A 217 -15.88 -6.91 0.53
C PRO A 217 -15.78 -5.78 -0.49
N GLY A 218 -16.86 -5.52 -1.24
CA GLY A 218 -16.91 -4.45 -2.25
C GLY A 218 -16.75 -3.04 -1.69
N VAL A 219 -17.13 -2.80 -0.43
CA VAL A 219 -16.92 -1.50 0.25
C VAL A 219 -15.54 -1.46 0.90
N ALA A 220 -15.14 -2.53 1.58
CA ALA A 220 -13.85 -2.61 2.27
C ALA A 220 -12.66 -2.36 1.33
N VAL A 221 -12.67 -2.93 0.13
CA VAL A 221 -11.58 -2.76 -0.85
C VAL A 221 -11.45 -1.34 -1.39
N GLN A 222 -12.52 -0.52 -1.33
CA GLN A 222 -12.47 0.88 -1.74
C GLN A 222 -11.58 1.73 -0.84
N ILE A 223 -11.38 1.29 0.41
CA ILE A 223 -10.42 1.92 1.32
C ILE A 223 -9.00 1.75 0.76
N CYS A 224 -8.63 0.56 0.31
CA CYS A 224 -7.36 0.34 -0.37
C CYS A 224 -7.30 1.11 -1.71
N GLY A 225 -8.40 1.07 -2.46
CA GLY A 225 -8.57 1.76 -3.74
C GLY A 225 -8.50 3.28 -3.65
N SER A 226 -8.63 3.88 -2.46
CA SER A 226 -8.46 5.32 -2.31
C SER A 226 -7.02 5.79 -2.60
N CYS A 227 -6.04 4.89 -2.41
CA CYS A 227 -4.62 5.14 -2.65
C CYS A 227 -4.03 4.23 -3.73
N HIS A 228 -4.41 2.93 -3.76
CA HIS A 228 -3.91 1.96 -4.74
C HIS A 228 -4.65 2.03 -6.09
N ASN A 229 -4.94 3.23 -6.53
CA ASN A 229 -5.68 3.59 -7.72
C ASN A 229 -5.10 4.86 -8.34
N ARG A 230 -5.34 5.10 -9.60
CA ARG A 230 -4.95 6.33 -10.30
C ARG A 230 -6.18 7.00 -10.90
N GLY A 231 -6.20 8.33 -10.85
CA GLY A 231 -7.32 9.09 -11.37
C GLY A 231 -7.29 10.55 -10.94
N LYS A 232 -8.47 11.14 -10.85
CA LYS A 232 -8.68 12.54 -10.46
C LYS A 232 -9.77 12.64 -9.40
N ALA A 233 -9.59 13.56 -8.46
CA ALA A 233 -10.64 13.91 -7.52
C ALA A 233 -11.86 14.50 -8.26
N THR A 234 -13.05 14.19 -7.79
CA THR A 234 -14.29 14.73 -8.36
C THR A 234 -14.57 16.17 -7.90
N LYS A 235 -14.06 16.54 -6.73
CA LYS A 235 -14.29 17.84 -6.09
C LYS A 235 -13.06 18.77 -6.09
N HIS A 236 -11.97 18.35 -6.75
CA HIS A 236 -10.73 19.12 -6.80
C HIS A 236 -9.94 18.79 -8.08
N ASP A 237 -10.00 19.61 -9.09
CA ASP A 237 -9.50 19.38 -10.45
C ASP A 237 -7.98 19.07 -10.54
N LYS A 238 -7.18 19.59 -9.60
CA LYS A 238 -5.73 19.41 -9.55
C LYS A 238 -5.28 18.22 -8.72
N ALA A 239 -6.15 17.67 -7.85
CA ALA A 239 -5.78 16.58 -6.97
C ALA A 239 -5.86 15.20 -7.67
N GLU A 240 -4.87 14.36 -7.40
CA GLU A 240 -4.75 13.00 -7.96
C GLU A 240 -5.05 11.92 -6.90
N TRP A 241 -5.80 12.29 -5.89
CA TRP A 241 -6.30 11.46 -4.81
C TRP A 241 -7.72 11.89 -4.40
N PRO A 242 -8.52 11.05 -3.75
CA PRO A 242 -9.94 11.32 -3.48
C PRO A 242 -10.13 12.32 -2.34
N VAL A 243 -10.05 13.63 -2.65
CA VAL A 243 -10.22 14.71 -1.66
C VAL A 243 -11.57 14.59 -0.96
N GLY A 244 -11.52 14.55 0.39
CA GLY A 244 -12.70 14.43 1.25
C GLY A 244 -13.29 13.01 1.33
N TYR A 245 -12.63 12.00 0.79
CA TYR A 245 -13.04 10.61 0.95
C TYR A 245 -13.01 10.18 2.41
N MET A 246 -14.03 9.47 2.81
CA MET A 246 -14.15 8.88 4.14
C MET A 246 -14.26 7.36 4.00
N PRO A 247 -13.47 6.57 4.74
CA PRO A 247 -13.58 5.12 4.76
C PRO A 247 -15.02 4.64 4.93
N GLY A 248 -15.41 3.64 4.14
CA GLY A 248 -16.77 3.10 4.13
C GLY A 248 -17.77 3.84 3.23
N LYS A 249 -17.38 4.94 2.59
CA LYS A 249 -18.18 5.63 1.58
C LYS A 249 -17.85 5.12 0.18
N ALA A 250 -18.74 5.36 -0.78
CA ALA A 250 -18.52 5.02 -2.18
C ALA A 250 -17.40 5.88 -2.78
N LEU A 251 -16.30 5.24 -3.18
CA LEU A 251 -15.08 5.91 -3.67
C LEU A 251 -15.35 6.74 -4.92
N GLU A 252 -16.18 6.27 -5.83
CA GLU A 252 -16.53 6.93 -7.09
C GLU A 252 -17.19 8.30 -6.89
N THR A 253 -17.78 8.56 -5.71
CA THR A 253 -18.29 9.89 -5.35
C THR A 253 -17.17 10.92 -5.22
N TYR A 254 -15.96 10.48 -4.89
CA TYR A 254 -14.81 11.33 -4.58
C TYR A 254 -13.70 11.24 -5.62
N PHE A 255 -13.67 10.17 -6.42
CA PHE A 255 -12.55 9.87 -7.29
C PHE A 255 -12.98 9.14 -8.56
N LYS A 256 -12.57 9.69 -9.70
CA LYS A 256 -12.73 9.07 -11.01
C LYS A 256 -11.43 8.38 -11.40
N SER A 257 -11.46 7.03 -11.41
CA SER A 257 -10.31 6.23 -11.87
C SER A 257 -9.96 6.55 -13.32
N THR A 258 -8.68 6.45 -13.65
CA THR A 258 -8.19 6.58 -15.02
C THR A 258 -8.57 5.36 -15.87
N SER A 259 -8.57 5.52 -17.20
CA SER A 259 -8.84 4.47 -18.18
C SER A 259 -8.05 4.75 -19.45
N TYR A 260 -7.54 3.71 -20.10
CA TYR A 260 -6.90 3.82 -21.42
C TYR A 260 -7.90 4.32 -22.48
N ALA A 261 -9.12 3.80 -22.45
CA ALA A 261 -10.19 4.23 -23.35
C ALA A 261 -10.55 5.73 -23.17
N ALA A 262 -10.39 6.26 -21.94
CA ALA A 262 -10.55 7.69 -21.66
C ALA A 262 -9.29 8.54 -21.98
N GLY A 263 -8.24 7.93 -22.55
CA GLY A 263 -7.05 8.63 -23.06
C GLY A 263 -5.78 8.49 -22.23
N ASP A 264 -5.77 7.77 -21.11
CA ASP A 264 -4.56 7.57 -20.31
C ASP A 264 -3.67 6.44 -20.86
N LYS A 265 -2.96 6.77 -21.94
CA LYS A 265 -1.98 5.86 -22.56
C LYS A 265 -0.63 5.83 -21.85
N GLN A 266 -0.39 6.76 -20.94
CA GLN A 266 0.86 6.85 -20.18
C GLN A 266 0.91 5.81 -19.07
N HIS A 267 -0.20 5.57 -18.39
CA HIS A 267 -0.25 4.76 -17.18
C HIS A 267 -0.93 3.39 -17.36
N LEU A 268 -1.59 3.18 -18.50
CA LEU A 268 -2.29 1.94 -18.83
C LEU A 268 -1.84 1.38 -20.18
N TYR A 269 -1.88 0.06 -20.31
CA TYR A 269 -1.76 -0.62 -21.59
C TYR A 269 -3.11 -0.61 -22.33
N GLY A 270 -3.09 -0.90 -23.63
CA GLY A 270 -4.28 -0.90 -24.46
C GLY A 270 -5.37 -1.91 -24.06
N ASN A 271 -5.05 -2.85 -23.18
CA ASN A 271 -5.98 -3.80 -22.57
C ASN A 271 -6.47 -3.36 -21.17
N GLU A 272 -6.34 -2.08 -20.83
CA GLU A 272 -6.68 -1.45 -19.55
C GLU A 272 -5.81 -1.90 -18.36
N PHE A 273 -4.81 -2.76 -18.55
CA PHE A 273 -3.96 -3.22 -17.46
C PHE A 273 -2.92 -2.17 -17.08
N SER A 274 -2.53 -2.20 -15.81
CA SER A 274 -1.62 -1.23 -15.22
C SER A 274 -0.21 -1.30 -15.82
N LYS A 275 0.27 -0.14 -16.25
CA LYS A 275 1.64 0.12 -16.74
C LYS A 275 2.47 0.84 -15.68
N ALA A 276 1.84 1.52 -14.74
CA ALA A 276 2.48 2.30 -13.69
C ALA A 276 2.06 1.85 -12.29
N HIS A 277 2.89 2.17 -11.29
CA HIS A 277 2.63 1.83 -9.87
C HIS A 277 1.34 2.42 -9.31
N HIS A 278 0.94 1.97 -8.13
CA HIS A 278 -0.27 2.31 -7.36
C HIS A 278 -1.59 2.16 -8.15
N GLN A 279 -1.70 1.12 -8.98
CA GLN A 279 -2.90 0.83 -9.77
C GLN A 279 -3.44 -0.58 -9.52
N GLN A 280 -3.06 -1.21 -8.39
CA GLN A 280 -3.46 -2.57 -8.03
C GLN A 280 -4.98 -2.72 -7.97
N TYR A 281 -5.70 -1.67 -7.55
CA TYR A 281 -7.15 -1.65 -7.51
C TYR A 281 -7.78 -1.71 -8.92
N ILE A 282 -7.17 -1.04 -9.91
CA ILE A 282 -7.63 -1.08 -11.31
C ILE A 282 -7.49 -2.51 -11.87
N ASP A 283 -6.30 -3.11 -11.73
CA ASP A 283 -6.02 -4.46 -12.18
C ASP A 283 -6.95 -5.48 -11.50
N TRP A 284 -7.09 -5.38 -10.17
CA TRP A 284 -7.93 -6.27 -9.39
C TRP A 284 -9.41 -6.20 -9.83
N LYS A 285 -9.94 -5.01 -10.12
CA LYS A 285 -11.31 -4.83 -10.63
C LYS A 285 -11.55 -5.53 -11.98
N LEU A 286 -10.49 -5.72 -12.77
CA LEU A 286 -10.56 -6.45 -14.04
C LEU A 286 -10.41 -7.98 -13.88
N SER A 287 -10.15 -8.44 -12.67
CA SER A 287 -9.91 -9.85 -12.37
C SER A 287 -11.19 -10.61 -11.99
N LYS A 288 -11.15 -11.95 -12.11
CA LYS A 288 -12.21 -12.81 -11.57
C LYS A 288 -12.31 -12.73 -10.04
N HIS A 289 -11.22 -12.42 -9.34
CA HIS A 289 -11.21 -12.25 -7.90
C HIS A 289 -12.18 -11.14 -7.45
N TYR A 290 -12.27 -10.05 -8.20
CA TYR A 290 -13.27 -9.00 -7.94
C TYR A 290 -14.70 -9.55 -8.04
N MET A 291 -14.98 -10.31 -9.11
CA MET A 291 -16.33 -10.86 -9.36
C MET A 291 -16.77 -11.86 -8.28
N GLU A 292 -15.80 -12.60 -7.73
CA GLU A 292 -16.02 -13.61 -6.68
C GLU A 292 -15.91 -13.02 -5.24
N GLY A 293 -15.80 -11.71 -5.10
CA GLY A 293 -15.75 -11.03 -3.80
C GLY A 293 -14.48 -11.24 -3.00
N VAL A 294 -13.38 -11.68 -3.63
CA VAL A 294 -12.06 -11.81 -2.97
C VAL A 294 -11.50 -10.42 -2.71
N SER A 295 -11.24 -10.08 -1.45
CA SER A 295 -10.75 -8.77 -1.04
C SER A 295 -9.22 -8.71 -1.02
N CYS A 296 -8.67 -7.49 -0.96
CA CYS A 296 -7.23 -7.27 -0.78
C CYS A 296 -6.72 -7.95 0.50
N THR A 297 -7.52 -7.92 1.57
CA THR A 297 -7.17 -8.55 2.86
C THR A 297 -7.28 -10.07 2.86
N SER A 298 -7.79 -10.68 1.80
CA SER A 298 -7.69 -12.15 1.62
C SER A 298 -6.24 -12.60 1.38
N CYS A 299 -5.41 -11.72 0.81
CA CYS A 299 -4.01 -12.00 0.50
C CYS A 299 -3.03 -11.19 1.36
N HIS A 300 -3.41 -10.01 1.85
CA HIS A 300 -2.53 -9.11 2.58
C HIS A 300 -2.99 -8.87 4.02
N TYR A 301 -2.02 -8.81 4.94
CA TYR A 301 -2.24 -8.18 6.23
C TYR A 301 -2.25 -6.66 6.10
N VAL A 302 -2.78 -5.96 7.11
CA VAL A 302 -2.83 -4.49 7.13
C VAL A 302 -2.11 -3.88 8.33
N HIS A 303 -2.04 -4.60 9.47
CA HIS A 303 -1.44 -4.11 10.71
C HIS A 303 -0.07 -4.73 11.01
N GLN A 304 0.40 -5.69 10.24
CA GLN A 304 1.62 -6.45 10.54
C GLN A 304 2.39 -6.79 9.27
N LEU A 305 3.63 -7.18 9.43
CA LEU A 305 4.43 -7.77 8.37
C LEU A 305 3.79 -9.08 7.88
N GLY A 306 4.09 -9.44 6.64
CA GLY A 306 3.69 -10.70 6.06
C GLY A 306 4.44 -11.90 6.66
N VAL A 307 4.04 -13.10 6.24
CA VAL A 307 4.76 -14.32 6.58
C VAL A 307 6.21 -14.21 6.09
N SER A 308 7.16 -14.66 6.91
CA SER A 308 8.61 -14.53 6.63
C SER A 308 9.10 -13.08 6.53
N ASP A 309 8.55 -12.18 7.34
CA ASP A 309 8.90 -10.76 7.41
C ASP A 309 8.77 -10.01 6.09
N THR A 310 7.88 -10.48 5.19
CA THR A 310 7.67 -9.78 3.93
C THR A 310 7.01 -8.43 4.17
N ARG A 311 7.68 -7.38 3.75
CA ARG A 311 7.14 -6.00 3.79
C ARG A 311 5.94 -5.81 2.85
N LEU A 312 5.71 -6.76 1.92
CA LEU A 312 4.52 -6.81 1.08
C LEU A 312 3.28 -7.27 1.87
N GLN A 313 3.45 -7.68 3.12
CA GLN A 313 2.37 -8.05 4.04
C GLN A 313 1.52 -9.22 3.53
N THR A 314 2.08 -10.14 2.76
CA THR A 314 1.36 -11.33 2.28
C THR A 314 1.07 -12.31 3.43
N ARG A 315 -0.12 -12.92 3.41
CA ARG A 315 -0.55 -13.88 4.45
C ARG A 315 0.21 -15.18 4.39
N GLU A 316 0.60 -15.60 3.18
CA GLU A 316 1.34 -16.83 2.94
C GLU A 316 2.54 -16.56 2.02
N ALA A 317 3.55 -17.41 2.10
CA ALA A 317 4.75 -17.31 1.30
C ALA A 317 4.55 -17.96 -0.09
N GLY A 318 4.99 -17.27 -1.14
CA GLY A 318 5.06 -17.80 -2.51
C GLY A 318 3.74 -18.38 -3.01
N SER A 319 3.79 -19.57 -3.60
CA SER A 319 2.62 -20.26 -4.16
C SER A 319 1.58 -20.68 -3.11
N LYS A 320 1.95 -20.82 -1.83
CA LYS A 320 1.00 -21.15 -0.76
C LYS A 320 -0.12 -20.12 -0.64
N GLN A 321 0.18 -18.86 -0.92
CA GLN A 321 -0.82 -17.79 -0.95
C GLN A 321 -1.99 -18.11 -1.89
N CYS A 322 -1.71 -18.73 -3.03
CA CYS A 322 -2.71 -19.09 -4.04
C CYS A 322 -3.35 -20.44 -3.71
N LEU A 323 -2.54 -21.41 -3.29
CA LEU A 323 -2.95 -22.80 -3.04
C LEU A 323 -3.87 -22.96 -1.83
N SER A 324 -3.91 -21.98 -0.93
CA SER A 324 -4.88 -21.96 0.17
C SER A 324 -6.35 -21.98 -0.30
N CYS A 325 -6.60 -21.45 -1.51
CA CYS A 325 -7.93 -21.45 -2.14
C CYS A 325 -7.96 -22.28 -3.43
N HIS A 326 -6.90 -22.22 -4.26
CA HIS A 326 -6.79 -22.97 -5.51
C HIS A 326 -6.25 -24.38 -5.26
N THR A 327 -6.99 -25.21 -4.53
CA THR A 327 -6.59 -26.57 -4.15
C THR A 327 -6.55 -27.55 -5.34
N GLN A 328 -7.33 -27.27 -6.40
CA GLN A 328 -7.32 -28.06 -7.64
C GLN A 328 -6.75 -27.21 -8.77
N LEU A 329 -5.46 -27.39 -9.02
CA LEU A 329 -4.81 -26.76 -10.15
C LEU A 329 -5.29 -27.39 -11.46
N ASN A 330 -5.48 -26.54 -12.48
CA ASN A 330 -5.61 -27.06 -13.83
C ASN A 330 -4.29 -27.74 -14.21
N GLN A 331 -4.33 -29.08 -14.25
CA GLN A 331 -3.17 -29.94 -14.53
C GLN A 331 -2.85 -29.95 -16.03
N ASN A 332 -2.76 -28.79 -16.68
CA ASN A 332 -2.23 -28.74 -18.02
C ASN A 332 -0.71 -28.88 -18.01
N LEU A 333 -0.13 -29.25 -19.15
CA LEU A 333 1.29 -29.49 -19.26
C LEU A 333 2.12 -28.22 -19.00
N ALA A 334 1.57 -27.03 -19.27
CA ALA A 334 2.22 -25.76 -18.99
C ALA A 334 2.52 -25.58 -17.49
N HIS A 335 1.63 -26.01 -16.59
CA HIS A 335 1.92 -26.01 -15.15
C HIS A 335 2.99 -27.04 -14.79
N SER A 336 2.98 -28.22 -15.40
CA SER A 336 3.95 -29.28 -15.10
C SER A 336 5.36 -28.92 -15.48
N ILE A 337 5.60 -28.35 -16.65
CA ILE A 337 6.94 -27.96 -17.11
C ILE A 337 7.47 -26.72 -16.38
N HIS A 338 6.62 -25.90 -15.79
CA HIS A 338 6.96 -24.73 -15.00
C HIS A 338 6.78 -24.96 -13.49
N SER A 339 6.83 -26.21 -13.02
CA SER A 339 6.67 -26.56 -11.60
C SER A 339 7.69 -25.89 -10.67
N HIS A 340 8.83 -25.45 -11.21
CA HIS A 340 9.86 -24.68 -10.51
C HIS A 340 9.51 -23.19 -10.34
N ALA A 341 8.54 -22.67 -11.11
CA ALA A 341 8.09 -21.29 -11.00
C ALA A 341 6.96 -21.15 -9.97
N ASN A 342 6.93 -20.03 -9.26
CA ASN A 342 5.79 -19.70 -8.41
C ASN A 342 4.61 -19.18 -9.24
N CYS A 343 3.40 -19.20 -8.66
CA CYS A 343 2.17 -18.78 -9.35
C CYS A 343 2.25 -17.31 -9.79
N VAL A 344 2.84 -16.44 -8.97
CA VAL A 344 2.91 -14.99 -9.23
C VAL A 344 3.75 -14.66 -10.46
N GLY A 345 4.78 -15.44 -10.77
CA GLY A 345 5.64 -15.21 -11.93
C GLY A 345 4.89 -15.18 -13.26
N CYS A 346 3.83 -15.99 -13.39
CA CYS A 346 2.99 -16.05 -14.59
C CYS A 346 1.67 -15.28 -14.42
N HIS A 347 0.97 -15.48 -13.28
CA HIS A 347 -0.37 -14.94 -13.06
C HIS A 347 -0.39 -13.51 -12.54
N MET A 348 0.73 -13.02 -12.04
CA MET A 348 0.96 -11.63 -11.62
C MET A 348 2.28 -11.15 -12.22
N PRO A 349 2.38 -11.07 -13.57
CA PRO A 349 3.68 -10.79 -14.22
C PRO A 349 4.26 -9.45 -13.81
N ARG A 350 5.58 -9.36 -13.78
CA ARG A 350 6.31 -8.12 -13.48
C ARG A 350 6.34 -7.19 -14.70
N VAL A 351 5.25 -6.52 -14.95
CA VAL A 351 5.03 -5.65 -16.12
C VAL A 351 4.69 -4.21 -15.72
N VAL A 352 4.63 -3.93 -14.44
CA VAL A 352 4.27 -2.63 -13.88
C VAL A 352 5.54 -1.89 -13.46
N LYS A 353 5.59 -0.59 -13.75
CA LYS A 353 6.74 0.28 -13.46
C LYS A 353 6.54 1.06 -12.16
N SER A 354 7.47 0.94 -11.21
CA SER A 354 7.63 1.89 -10.09
C SER A 354 8.81 2.82 -10.28
N ALA A 355 10.02 2.29 -10.27
CA ALA A 355 11.26 3.02 -10.59
C ALA A 355 11.71 2.70 -12.02
N GLU A 356 11.70 1.42 -12.39
CA GLU A 356 12.04 0.91 -13.74
C GLU A 356 10.92 -0.02 -14.23
N SER A 357 10.88 -0.30 -15.54
CA SER A 357 9.88 -1.21 -16.10
C SER A 357 10.08 -2.63 -15.57
N GLY A 358 8.98 -3.28 -15.17
CA GLY A 358 8.99 -4.65 -14.69
C GLY A 358 9.49 -4.81 -13.25
N ASP A 359 9.48 -3.76 -12.44
CA ASP A 359 9.87 -3.82 -11.03
C ASP A 359 8.71 -4.20 -10.09
N LEU A 360 7.45 -4.16 -10.55
CA LEU A 360 6.27 -4.53 -9.77
C LEU A 360 5.41 -5.60 -10.45
N HIS A 361 4.76 -6.40 -9.61
CA HIS A 361 3.77 -7.37 -10.03
C HIS A 361 2.41 -6.75 -10.35
N SER A 362 1.83 -7.10 -11.51
CA SER A 362 0.45 -6.80 -11.87
C SER A 362 -0.53 -7.58 -11.00
N HIS A 363 -1.71 -7.02 -10.74
CA HIS A 363 -2.79 -7.66 -9.97
C HIS A 363 -3.96 -8.13 -10.86
N VAL A 364 -3.68 -8.46 -12.14
CA VAL A 364 -4.69 -8.99 -13.07
C VAL A 364 -5.03 -10.46 -12.84
N PHE A 365 -4.19 -11.18 -12.09
CA PHE A 365 -4.36 -12.59 -11.72
C PHE A 365 -4.57 -13.54 -12.90
N LYS A 366 -3.99 -13.21 -14.03
CA LYS A 366 -3.98 -14.08 -15.23
C LYS A 366 -2.64 -13.99 -15.95
N PRO A 367 -2.16 -15.05 -16.61
CA PRO A 367 -0.99 -14.94 -17.47
C PRO A 367 -1.30 -14.06 -18.69
N LEU A 368 -0.37 -13.18 -19.03
CA LEU A 368 -0.38 -12.44 -20.30
C LEU A 368 0.34 -13.30 -21.32
N LEU A 369 -0.38 -13.76 -22.35
CA LEU A 369 0.15 -14.69 -23.33
C LEU A 369 0.93 -13.96 -24.45
N PRO A 370 1.88 -14.61 -25.12
CA PRO A 370 2.63 -14.01 -26.24
C PRO A 370 1.72 -13.46 -27.34
N LYS A 371 0.56 -14.06 -27.60
CA LYS A 371 -0.44 -13.55 -28.57
C LYS A 371 -0.93 -12.14 -28.26
N GLU A 372 -0.96 -11.72 -26.99
CA GLU A 372 -1.36 -10.35 -26.62
C GLU A 372 -0.30 -9.35 -27.08
N THR A 373 1.00 -9.70 -26.94
CA THR A 373 2.13 -8.89 -27.45
C THR A 373 2.19 -8.91 -28.98
N LEU A 374 1.90 -10.05 -29.60
CA LEU A 374 1.81 -10.14 -31.08
C LEU A 374 0.73 -9.23 -31.64
N ALA A 375 -0.43 -9.16 -30.98
CA ALA A 375 -1.52 -8.27 -31.35
C ALA A 375 -1.21 -6.79 -31.11
N ASN A 376 -0.45 -6.48 -30.07
CA ASN A 376 -0.02 -5.13 -29.71
C ASN A 376 1.32 -5.19 -28.96
N SER A 377 2.39 -4.81 -29.64
CA SER A 377 3.77 -4.86 -29.12
C SER A 377 4.01 -4.01 -27.87
N ALA A 378 3.12 -3.06 -27.55
CA ALA A 378 3.18 -2.29 -26.33
C ALA A 378 2.71 -3.08 -25.09
N ILE A 379 2.02 -4.21 -25.26
CA ILE A 379 1.53 -5.07 -24.16
C ILE A 379 2.58 -6.16 -23.90
N PRO A 380 3.24 -6.17 -22.73
CA PRO A 380 4.20 -7.23 -22.41
C PRO A 380 3.48 -8.54 -22.08
N ASN A 381 4.21 -9.66 -22.14
CA ASN A 381 3.69 -10.99 -21.80
C ASN A 381 4.46 -11.62 -20.64
N SER A 382 3.80 -12.57 -19.95
CA SER A 382 4.36 -13.27 -18.81
C SER A 382 5.56 -14.17 -19.18
N CYS A 383 5.65 -14.65 -20.41
CA CYS A 383 6.71 -15.56 -20.82
C CYS A 383 8.07 -14.82 -20.89
N GLN A 384 8.11 -13.65 -21.50
CA GLN A 384 9.33 -12.89 -21.68
C GLN A 384 9.78 -12.12 -20.42
N THR A 385 8.98 -12.08 -19.36
CA THR A 385 9.44 -11.63 -18.03
C THR A 385 10.37 -12.66 -17.37
N CYS A 386 10.40 -13.90 -17.86
CA CYS A 386 11.30 -14.95 -17.42
C CYS A 386 12.64 -14.87 -18.17
N HIS A 387 13.75 -14.99 -17.43
CA HIS A 387 15.11 -14.95 -18.03
C HIS A 387 15.35 -16.02 -19.09
N LYS A 388 14.65 -17.17 -19.02
CA LYS A 388 14.77 -18.27 -20.01
C LYS A 388 14.13 -17.96 -21.36
N HIS A 389 13.13 -17.09 -21.37
CA HIS A 389 12.34 -16.77 -22.56
C HIS A 389 12.49 -15.32 -23.01
N LYS A 390 13.35 -14.55 -22.35
CA LYS A 390 13.51 -13.10 -22.58
C LYS A 390 13.74 -12.75 -24.05
N ASP A 391 14.58 -13.54 -24.72
CA ASP A 391 14.99 -13.31 -26.10
C ASP A 391 14.37 -14.32 -27.10
N THR A 392 13.41 -15.13 -26.66
CA THR A 392 12.73 -16.09 -27.53
C THR A 392 11.70 -15.38 -28.43
N ASP A 393 11.64 -15.77 -29.68
CA ASP A 393 10.67 -15.25 -30.64
C ASP A 393 9.22 -15.44 -30.15
N LEU A 394 8.41 -14.40 -30.29
CA LEU A 394 7.04 -14.37 -29.78
C LEU A 394 6.11 -15.39 -30.48
N ALA A 395 6.25 -15.56 -31.79
CA ALA A 395 5.42 -16.50 -32.54
C ALA A 395 5.79 -17.94 -32.15
N GLU A 396 7.08 -18.22 -31.94
CA GLU A 396 7.54 -19.51 -31.44
C GLU A 396 7.05 -19.78 -30.02
N LEU A 397 7.12 -18.80 -29.10
CA LEU A 397 6.57 -18.91 -27.75
C LEU A 397 5.05 -19.19 -27.77
N GLN A 398 4.31 -18.50 -28.64
CA GLN A 398 2.86 -18.74 -28.76
C GLN A 398 2.57 -20.13 -29.30
N LYS A 399 3.32 -20.58 -30.31
CA LYS A 399 3.20 -21.93 -30.87
C LYS A 399 3.48 -23.01 -29.84
N GLN A 400 4.54 -22.84 -29.04
CA GLN A 400 4.88 -23.75 -27.94
C GLN A 400 3.76 -23.77 -26.89
N TYR A 401 3.26 -22.61 -26.47
CA TYR A 401 2.15 -22.51 -25.53
C TYR A 401 0.89 -23.23 -26.07
N ASP A 402 0.52 -23.01 -27.34
CA ASP A 402 -0.64 -23.64 -27.96
C ASP A 402 -0.50 -25.17 -28.07
N ALA A 403 0.73 -25.64 -28.32
CA ALA A 403 1.02 -27.08 -28.33
C ALA A 403 0.82 -27.69 -26.95
N LEU A 404 1.38 -27.04 -25.89
CA LEU A 404 1.23 -27.48 -24.51
C LEU A 404 -0.21 -27.45 -24.03
N ALA A 405 -0.98 -26.43 -24.43
CA ALA A 405 -2.38 -26.28 -24.04
C ALA A 405 -3.29 -27.36 -24.64
N ARG A 406 -2.91 -27.92 -25.79
CA ARG A 406 -3.64 -29.00 -26.50
C ARG A 406 -3.26 -30.40 -26.03
N MET A 407 -2.11 -30.54 -25.35
CA MET A 407 -1.68 -31.87 -24.89
C MET A 407 -2.61 -32.40 -23.81
N PRO A 408 -2.94 -33.68 -23.82
CA PRO A 408 -3.76 -34.30 -22.79
C PRO A 408 -3.03 -34.21 -21.44
N LYS A 409 -3.82 -34.05 -20.40
CA LYS A 409 -3.28 -34.00 -19.03
C LYS A 409 -2.59 -35.33 -18.71
N PRO A 410 -1.37 -35.33 -18.14
CA PRO A 410 -0.76 -36.54 -17.62
C PRO A 410 -1.67 -37.17 -16.57
N MET A 411 -2.08 -38.40 -16.74
CA MET A 411 -2.84 -39.12 -15.72
C MET A 411 -1.90 -39.40 -14.52
N GLY A 412 -2.30 -38.98 -13.32
CA GLY A 412 -1.73 -39.48 -12.06
C GLY A 412 -0.49 -38.76 -11.51
N GLN A 413 -0.03 -37.66 -12.09
CA GLN A 413 1.04 -36.87 -11.46
C GLN A 413 0.48 -35.74 -10.59
N THR A 414 0.67 -35.87 -9.31
CA THR A 414 0.55 -34.74 -8.38
C THR A 414 1.69 -33.77 -8.68
N ILE A 415 1.39 -32.58 -9.12
CA ILE A 415 2.40 -31.54 -9.33
C ILE A 415 2.94 -31.13 -7.95
N GLY A 416 4.12 -31.62 -7.58
CA GLY A 416 4.84 -31.14 -6.44
C GLY A 416 5.42 -29.77 -6.76
N PHE A 417 4.82 -28.70 -6.23
CA PHE A 417 5.49 -27.41 -6.25
C PHE A 417 6.68 -27.48 -5.29
N ILE A 418 7.87 -27.33 -5.81
CA ILE A 418 9.06 -27.11 -5.00
C ILE A 418 8.84 -25.78 -4.31
N ASN A 419 8.68 -25.81 -2.99
CA ASN A 419 8.70 -24.63 -2.15
C ASN A 419 10.10 -24.01 -2.24
N ASP A 420 10.38 -23.24 -3.28
CA ASP A 420 11.60 -22.46 -3.33
C ASP A 420 11.44 -21.29 -2.37
N VAL A 421 12.03 -21.47 -1.19
CA VAL A 421 12.12 -20.47 -0.12
C VAL A 421 13.14 -19.38 -0.47
N ARG A 422 13.73 -19.44 -1.65
CA ARG A 422 14.62 -18.40 -2.13
C ARG A 422 13.83 -17.22 -2.69
N GLY A 423 13.51 -16.36 -1.76
CA GLY A 423 13.49 -14.93 -1.81
C GLY A 423 12.83 -14.31 -3.02
N ALA A 424 11.64 -13.81 -2.83
CA ALA A 424 11.31 -12.54 -3.44
C ALA A 424 12.26 -11.48 -2.83
N GLN A 425 13.47 -11.38 -3.36
CA GLN A 425 14.27 -10.16 -3.28
C GLN A 425 13.81 -9.18 -4.32
#